data_4db09eaf8f9a43eb548ec28f3d047e87
#
_entry.id   4db09eaf8f9a43eb548ec28f3d047e87
#
_cell.length_a   1.000
_cell.length_b   1.000
_cell.length_c   1.000
_cell.angle_alpha   90.00
_cell.angle_beta   90.00
_cell.angle_gamma   90.00
#
_symmetry.space_group_name_H-M   'P 1'
#
loop_
_entity.id
_entity.type
_entity.pdbx_description
1 polymer ?
#
loop_
_entity_poly.entity_id
_entity_poly.type
_entity_poly.pdbx_seq_one_letter_code
_entity_poly.pdbx_strand_id
1 'polypeptide(L)'
;VLKVISKSIVHKTEVGGVEINLKYKHEVEDAFDRIVRNVKRRRKSMQGVLVQEMGSGYEVIIGGSVDPQFGPTLMFGLGGVWVEALQDVAFRICHLTRKDALEMVQEIKGYKILKGFRGKPAGDLDALVNTILKCSKMMVKEKIKEFDINPLFVQPKGVVAVDFRMSK
;
A
#
# COMPACT_ATOMS: atom_id res chain seq x y z
N VAL A 1 -15.05 0.33 3.84
CA VAL A 1 -14.38 -0.87 3.30
C VAL A 1 -14.59 -2.03 4.23
N LEU A 2 -14.85 -3.20 3.67
CA LEU A 2 -14.78 -4.48 4.35
C LEU A 2 -13.59 -5.29 3.82
N LYS A 3 -12.82 -5.91 4.71
CA LYS A 3 -11.66 -6.73 4.35
C LYS A 3 -11.66 -8.03 5.14
N VAL A 4 -11.47 -9.18 4.47
CA VAL A 4 -11.31 -10.46 5.17
C VAL A 4 -10.04 -10.47 6.02
N ILE A 5 -10.14 -11.01 7.24
CA ILE A 5 -9.00 -11.33 8.10
C ILE A 5 -8.75 -12.83 7.99
N SER A 6 -7.59 -13.22 7.46
CA SER A 6 -7.21 -14.61 7.28
C SER A 6 -5.69 -14.78 7.26
N LYS A 7 -5.18 -15.83 7.89
CA LYS A 7 -3.77 -16.23 7.79
C LYS A 7 -3.44 -16.93 6.48
N SER A 8 -4.44 -17.48 5.80
CA SER A 8 -4.28 -18.29 4.57
C SER A 8 -4.57 -17.52 3.28
N ILE A 9 -5.01 -16.26 3.38
CA ILE A 9 -5.35 -15.41 2.23
C ILE A 9 -4.36 -14.25 2.17
N VAL A 10 -3.43 -14.30 1.23
CA VAL A 10 -2.43 -13.25 0.99
C VAL A 10 -3.03 -12.16 0.09
N HIS A 11 -3.58 -12.52 -1.05
CA HIS A 11 -4.20 -11.60 -2.01
C HIS A 11 -5.70 -11.51 -1.79
N LYS A 12 -6.12 -10.63 -0.88
CA LYS A 12 -7.52 -10.52 -0.45
C LYS A 12 -8.48 -10.18 -1.60
N THR A 13 -8.05 -9.33 -2.53
CA THR A 13 -8.85 -8.89 -3.70
C THR A 13 -9.13 -10.05 -4.66
N GLU A 14 -8.14 -10.89 -4.95
CA GLU A 14 -8.28 -12.02 -5.87
C GLU A 14 -9.30 -13.07 -5.39
N VAL A 15 -9.47 -13.18 -4.09
CA VAL A 15 -10.46 -14.11 -3.50
C VAL A 15 -11.83 -13.45 -3.30
N GLY A 16 -12.00 -12.19 -3.73
CA GLY A 16 -13.21 -11.42 -3.45
C GLY A 16 -13.41 -11.18 -1.95
N GLY A 17 -12.30 -10.99 -1.24
CA GLY A 17 -12.28 -10.73 0.21
C GLY A 17 -12.21 -9.24 0.58
N VAL A 18 -12.40 -8.34 -0.38
CA VAL A 18 -12.41 -6.89 -0.18
C VAL A 18 -13.63 -6.30 -0.88
N GLU A 19 -14.41 -5.49 -0.16
CA GLU A 19 -15.54 -4.74 -0.67
C GLU A 19 -15.37 -3.26 -0.30
N ILE A 20 -15.44 -2.38 -1.30
CA ILE A 20 -15.17 -0.95 -1.16
C ILE A 20 -16.41 -0.11 -1.48
N ASN A 21 -16.36 1.18 -1.13
CA ASN A 21 -17.41 2.15 -1.42
C ASN A 21 -18.79 1.83 -0.79
N LEU A 22 -18.81 1.14 0.34
CA LEU A 22 -20.02 0.83 1.08
C LEU A 22 -20.46 2.06 1.88
N LYS A 23 -21.68 2.52 1.67
CA LYS A 23 -22.23 3.76 2.27
C LYS A 23 -23.35 3.49 3.29
N TYR A 24 -24.10 2.42 3.08
CA TYR A 24 -25.30 2.12 3.86
C TYR A 24 -25.17 0.78 4.59
N LYS A 25 -25.93 0.63 5.69
CA LYS A 25 -25.90 -0.56 6.53
C LYS A 25 -26.16 -1.86 5.74
N HIS A 26 -27.21 -1.86 4.91
CA HIS A 26 -27.56 -3.03 4.10
C HIS A 26 -26.45 -3.43 3.11
N GLU A 27 -25.75 -2.45 2.52
CA GLU A 27 -24.60 -2.74 1.64
C GLU A 27 -23.48 -3.43 2.40
N VAL A 28 -23.25 -3.05 3.67
CA VAL A 28 -22.25 -3.67 4.54
C VAL A 28 -22.64 -5.11 4.87
N GLU A 29 -23.91 -5.36 5.19
CA GLU A 29 -24.45 -6.71 5.46
C GLU A 29 -24.33 -7.61 4.23
N ASP A 30 -24.76 -7.14 3.06
CA ASP A 30 -24.63 -7.86 1.79
C ASP A 30 -23.18 -8.15 1.42
N ALA A 31 -22.30 -7.16 1.61
CA ALA A 31 -20.86 -7.30 1.35
C ALA A 31 -20.21 -8.33 2.28
N PHE A 32 -20.60 -8.34 3.55
CA PHE A 32 -20.13 -9.36 4.50
C PHE A 32 -20.51 -10.77 4.01
N ASP A 33 -21.76 -10.99 3.63
CA ASP A 33 -22.23 -12.27 3.13
C ASP A 33 -21.52 -12.68 1.83
N ARG A 34 -21.25 -11.74 0.93
CA ARG A 34 -20.44 -11.99 -0.28
C ARG A 34 -19.03 -12.46 0.07
N ILE A 35 -18.34 -11.74 0.97
CA ILE A 35 -17.00 -12.12 1.41
C ILE A 35 -17.00 -13.53 2.02
N VAL A 36 -17.94 -13.83 2.92
CA VAL A 36 -18.06 -15.15 3.55
C VAL A 36 -18.26 -16.25 2.50
N ARG A 37 -19.17 -16.04 1.54
CA ARG A 37 -19.41 -17.01 0.45
C ARG A 37 -18.18 -17.22 -0.42
N ASN A 38 -17.46 -16.14 -0.79
CA ASN A 38 -16.28 -16.20 -1.63
C ASN A 38 -15.15 -17.00 -0.96
N VAL A 39 -14.89 -16.73 0.31
CA VAL A 39 -13.86 -17.43 1.10
C VAL A 39 -14.20 -18.92 1.24
N LYS A 40 -15.46 -19.25 1.55
CA LYS A 40 -15.93 -20.65 1.66
C LYS A 40 -15.78 -21.40 0.33
N ARG A 41 -16.16 -20.80 -0.80
CA ARG A 41 -16.00 -21.41 -2.13
C ARG A 41 -14.55 -21.78 -2.45
N ARG A 42 -13.60 -21.00 -1.97
CA ARG A 42 -12.15 -21.24 -2.16
C ARG A 42 -11.55 -22.17 -1.08
N ARG A 43 -12.38 -22.74 -0.21
CA ARG A 43 -11.96 -23.61 0.90
C ARG A 43 -10.87 -22.98 1.77
N LYS A 44 -10.94 -21.66 1.97
CA LYS A 44 -10.02 -20.90 2.83
C LYS A 44 -10.68 -20.66 4.18
N SER A 45 -9.84 -20.52 5.22
CA SER A 45 -10.29 -20.10 6.55
C SER A 45 -10.32 -18.59 6.68
N MET A 46 -11.26 -18.06 7.45
CA MET A 46 -11.29 -16.65 7.84
C MET A 46 -11.44 -16.54 9.37
N GLN A 47 -10.84 -15.53 9.94
CA GLN A 47 -10.94 -15.20 11.36
C GLN A 47 -12.06 -14.18 11.62
N GLY A 48 -12.39 -13.38 10.59
CA GLY A 48 -13.39 -12.34 10.66
C GLY A 48 -13.32 -11.42 9.44
N VAL A 49 -14.05 -10.32 9.52
CA VAL A 49 -14.04 -9.23 8.53
C VAL A 49 -13.75 -7.93 9.26
N LEU A 50 -12.76 -7.19 8.79
CA LEU A 50 -12.41 -5.85 9.27
C LEU A 50 -13.31 -4.82 8.59
N VAL A 51 -13.94 -3.98 9.38
CA VAL A 51 -14.58 -2.75 8.92
C VAL A 51 -13.60 -1.61 9.06
N GLN A 52 -13.31 -0.91 7.97
CA GLN A 52 -12.33 0.18 7.94
C GLN A 52 -12.91 1.38 7.20
N GLU A 53 -12.52 2.59 7.61
CA GLU A 53 -12.85 3.81 6.89
C GLU A 53 -12.32 3.76 5.45
N MET A 54 -13.07 4.36 4.51
CA MET A 54 -12.65 4.46 3.12
C MET A 54 -11.56 5.51 2.98
N GLY A 55 -10.35 5.10 2.62
CA GLY A 55 -9.26 6.02 2.31
C GLY A 55 -9.44 6.67 0.94
N SER A 56 -8.81 7.83 0.76
CA SER A 56 -8.78 8.55 -0.51
C SER A 56 -7.43 9.25 -0.69
N GLY A 57 -7.05 9.50 -1.94
CA GLY A 57 -5.78 10.14 -2.29
C GLY A 57 -5.15 9.50 -3.52
N TYR A 58 -3.89 9.84 -3.76
CA TYR A 58 -3.09 9.15 -4.76
C TYR A 58 -2.55 7.84 -4.17
N GLU A 59 -2.82 6.76 -4.86
CA GLU A 59 -2.33 5.44 -4.44
C GLU A 59 -0.86 5.28 -4.81
N VAL A 60 -0.04 4.97 -3.82
CA VAL A 60 1.36 4.61 -4.00
C VAL A 60 1.67 3.33 -3.23
N ILE A 61 2.77 2.69 -3.58
CA ILE A 61 3.32 1.52 -2.90
C ILE A 61 4.71 1.83 -2.36
N ILE A 62 4.99 1.37 -1.15
CA ILE A 62 6.33 1.33 -0.58
C ILE A 62 6.59 -0.09 -0.13
N GLY A 63 7.55 -0.74 -0.78
CA GLY A 63 8.04 -2.06 -0.41
C GLY A 63 9.46 -2.00 0.14
N GLY A 64 9.82 -2.97 0.96
CA GLY A 64 11.20 -3.15 1.41
C GLY A 64 11.56 -4.61 1.47
N SER A 65 12.78 -4.95 1.07
CA SER A 65 13.32 -6.30 1.14
C SER A 65 14.81 -6.28 1.40
N VAL A 66 15.36 -7.41 1.84
CA VAL A 66 16.82 -7.57 1.99
C VAL A 66 17.37 -8.23 0.74
N ASP A 67 18.08 -7.46 -0.07
CA ASP A 67 18.77 -7.97 -1.24
C ASP A 67 20.04 -8.72 -0.80
N PRO A 68 20.36 -9.89 -1.38
CA PRO A 68 21.55 -10.69 -1.00
C PRO A 68 22.89 -9.98 -1.23
N GLN A 69 22.97 -9.05 -2.19
CA GLN A 69 24.20 -8.32 -2.52
C GLN A 69 24.24 -6.93 -1.89
N PHE A 70 23.11 -6.21 -1.91
CA PHE A 70 23.02 -4.80 -1.51
C PHE A 70 22.48 -4.60 -0.09
N GLY A 71 21.98 -5.65 0.55
CA GLY A 71 21.35 -5.54 1.87
C GLY A 71 19.96 -4.92 1.82
N PRO A 72 19.53 -4.20 2.88
CA PRO A 72 18.20 -3.64 2.94
C PRO A 72 17.95 -2.62 1.81
N THR A 73 16.91 -2.86 1.02
CA THR A 73 16.48 -2.01 -0.12
C THR A 73 15.04 -1.58 0.04
N LEU A 74 14.70 -0.42 -0.51
CA LEU A 74 13.34 0.07 -0.65
C LEU A 74 12.95 0.16 -2.12
N MET A 75 11.67 -0.11 -2.36
CA MET A 75 10.96 0.14 -3.62
C MET A 75 9.87 1.17 -3.37
N PHE A 76 9.69 2.09 -4.31
CA PHE A 76 8.60 3.05 -4.34
C PHE A 76 8.01 3.10 -5.74
N GLY A 77 6.68 3.22 -5.86
CA GLY A 77 5.99 3.38 -7.14
C GLY A 77 4.55 3.88 -6.98
N LEU A 78 3.88 4.13 -8.11
CA LEU A 78 2.44 4.31 -8.10
C LEU A 78 1.77 3.01 -7.69
N GLY A 79 0.65 3.10 -6.94
CA GLY A 79 -0.17 1.97 -6.55
C GLY A 79 -1.23 1.59 -7.59
N GLY A 80 -2.06 0.60 -7.22
CA GLY A 80 -3.15 0.13 -8.06
C GLY A 80 -2.67 -0.61 -9.31
N VAL A 81 -3.50 -0.61 -10.35
CA VAL A 81 -3.21 -1.29 -11.63
C VAL A 81 -1.98 -0.75 -12.37
N TRP A 82 -1.49 0.43 -12.01
CA TRP A 82 -0.35 1.08 -12.66
C TRP A 82 0.98 0.39 -12.35
N VAL A 83 1.16 -0.16 -11.14
CA VAL A 83 2.39 -0.90 -10.77
C VAL A 83 2.55 -2.12 -11.65
N GLU A 84 1.48 -2.90 -11.80
CA GLU A 84 1.52 -4.15 -12.57
C GLU A 84 1.68 -3.89 -14.07
N ALA A 85 1.01 -2.85 -14.59
CA ALA A 85 1.01 -2.56 -16.02
C ALA A 85 2.24 -1.81 -16.52
N LEU A 86 2.77 -0.87 -15.73
CA LEU A 86 3.84 0.05 -16.19
C LEU A 86 5.20 -0.21 -15.56
N GLN A 87 5.27 -1.01 -14.49
CA GLN A 87 6.49 -1.26 -13.70
C GLN A 87 7.25 0.04 -13.37
N ASP A 88 6.48 1.11 -13.10
CA ASP A 88 7.00 2.44 -12.82
C ASP A 88 7.41 2.54 -11.35
N VAL A 89 8.58 2.00 -11.06
CA VAL A 89 9.13 1.88 -9.72
C VAL A 89 10.57 2.38 -9.65
N ALA A 90 10.93 2.93 -8.50
CA ALA A 90 12.29 3.33 -8.16
C ALA A 90 12.80 2.50 -6.98
N PHE A 91 14.09 2.20 -6.95
CA PHE A 91 14.74 1.45 -5.88
C PHE A 91 15.86 2.25 -5.25
N ARG A 92 16.07 2.07 -3.94
CA ARG A 92 17.20 2.64 -3.19
C ARG A 92 17.69 1.68 -2.12
N ILE A 93 19.00 1.68 -1.90
CA ILE A 93 19.62 0.96 -0.77
C ILE A 93 19.40 1.79 0.50
N CYS A 94 18.97 1.17 1.60
CA CYS A 94 18.92 1.81 2.91
C CYS A 94 20.38 2.05 3.41
N HIS A 95 20.68 3.13 4.07
CA HIS A 95 19.97 4.21 4.72
C HIS A 95 19.76 5.42 3.81
N LEU A 96 18.51 5.81 3.57
CA LEU A 96 18.24 6.94 2.71
C LEU A 96 18.46 8.28 3.44
N THR A 97 19.03 9.23 2.70
CA THR A 97 18.95 10.66 3.03
C THR A 97 17.63 11.26 2.51
N ARG A 98 17.29 12.48 2.97
CA ARG A 98 16.10 13.17 2.44
C ARG A 98 16.22 13.43 0.93
N LYS A 99 17.43 13.68 0.45
CA LYS A 99 17.71 13.86 -0.97
C LYS A 99 17.41 12.59 -1.75
N ASP A 100 17.90 11.42 -1.30
CA ASP A 100 17.67 10.14 -1.95
C ASP A 100 16.17 9.81 -2.01
N ALA A 101 15.44 10.03 -0.92
CA ALA A 101 14.01 9.80 -0.86
C ALA A 101 13.22 10.73 -1.80
N LEU A 102 13.63 12.00 -1.91
CA LEU A 102 13.03 12.95 -2.85
C LEU A 102 13.30 12.56 -4.30
N GLU A 103 14.54 12.23 -4.64
CA GLU A 103 14.93 11.76 -5.96
C GLU A 103 14.17 10.49 -6.35
N MET A 104 14.02 9.53 -5.42
CA MET A 104 13.24 8.32 -5.62
C MET A 104 11.78 8.60 -5.99
N VAL A 105 11.15 9.58 -5.34
CA VAL A 105 9.78 10.00 -5.64
C VAL A 105 9.71 10.70 -7.02
N GLN A 106 10.72 11.48 -7.38
CA GLN A 106 10.75 12.24 -8.63
C GLN A 106 11.10 11.38 -9.86
N GLU A 107 11.77 10.26 -9.67
CA GLU A 107 12.25 9.36 -10.72
C GLU A 107 11.11 8.62 -11.43
N ILE A 108 10.03 8.28 -10.72
CA ILE A 108 8.91 7.59 -11.33
C ILE A 108 8.17 8.49 -12.34
N LYS A 109 7.72 7.92 -13.45
CA LYS A 109 6.94 8.63 -14.48
C LYS A 109 5.65 9.22 -13.89
N GLY A 110 5.07 8.51 -12.94
CA GLY A 110 3.87 8.91 -12.21
C GLY A 110 4.02 10.09 -11.27
N TYR A 111 5.23 10.60 -11.05
CA TYR A 111 5.47 11.79 -10.21
C TYR A 111 4.60 12.99 -10.59
N LYS A 112 4.38 13.20 -11.90
CA LYS A 112 3.52 14.29 -12.39
C LYS A 112 2.10 14.22 -11.87
N ILE A 113 1.59 13.00 -11.62
CA ILE A 113 0.25 12.77 -11.07
C ILE A 113 0.21 13.22 -9.61
N LEU A 114 1.25 12.91 -8.84
CA LEU A 114 1.37 13.28 -7.41
C LEU A 114 1.44 14.81 -7.19
N LYS A 115 1.90 15.57 -8.19
CA LYS A 115 1.91 17.05 -8.16
C LYS A 115 0.55 17.70 -8.40
N GLY A 116 -0.47 16.90 -8.61
CA GLY A 116 -1.81 17.37 -8.98
C GLY A 116 -2.05 17.25 -10.49
N PHE A 117 -3.18 16.63 -10.84
CA PHE A 117 -3.52 16.37 -12.23
C PHE A 117 -5.03 16.50 -12.45
N ARG A 118 -5.44 17.13 -13.56
CA ARG A 118 -6.85 17.32 -13.96
C ARG A 118 -7.74 17.85 -12.84
N GLY A 119 -7.32 18.94 -12.19
CA GLY A 119 -8.10 19.59 -11.13
C GLY A 119 -8.03 18.93 -9.76
N LYS A 120 -7.33 17.81 -9.63
CA LYS A 120 -7.03 17.25 -8.31
C LYS A 120 -5.86 17.98 -7.65
N PRO A 121 -5.93 18.30 -6.34
CA PRO A 121 -4.84 18.97 -5.63
C PRO A 121 -3.59 18.09 -5.58
N ALA A 122 -2.42 18.70 -5.41
CA ALA A 122 -1.18 17.97 -5.17
C ALA A 122 -1.27 17.14 -3.89
N GLY A 123 -0.60 15.99 -3.88
CA GLY A 123 -0.38 15.21 -2.68
C GLY A 123 0.69 15.83 -1.78
N ASP A 124 0.66 15.49 -0.50
CA ASP A 124 1.67 15.91 0.48
C ASP A 124 2.99 15.14 0.25
N LEU A 125 3.81 15.67 -0.65
CA LEU A 125 5.11 15.07 -1.01
C LEU A 125 6.09 15.08 0.16
N ASP A 126 6.00 16.05 1.07
CA ASP A 126 6.85 16.09 2.26
C ASP A 126 6.48 14.97 3.24
N ALA A 127 5.20 14.73 3.47
CA ALA A 127 4.74 13.60 4.27
C ALA A 127 5.13 12.26 3.62
N LEU A 128 5.05 12.13 2.30
CA LEU A 128 5.48 10.96 1.56
C LEU A 128 6.97 10.69 1.73
N VAL A 129 7.83 11.69 1.48
CA VAL A 129 9.29 11.60 1.67
C VAL A 129 9.64 11.22 3.11
N ASN A 130 8.99 11.83 4.09
CA ASN A 130 9.21 11.50 5.50
C ASN A 130 8.80 10.05 5.82
N THR A 131 7.77 9.53 5.15
CA THR A 131 7.34 8.13 5.31
C THR A 131 8.36 7.17 4.72
N ILE A 132 8.88 7.44 3.53
CA ILE A 132 9.97 6.66 2.91
C ILE A 132 11.20 6.61 3.83
N LEU A 133 11.57 7.74 4.43
CA LEU A 133 12.69 7.80 5.40
C LEU A 133 12.43 6.96 6.64
N LYS A 134 11.19 6.96 7.17
CA LYS A 134 10.80 6.10 8.30
C LYS A 134 10.89 4.63 7.92
N CYS A 135 10.44 4.25 6.72
CA CYS A 135 10.53 2.89 6.20
C CYS A 135 12.00 2.45 6.07
N SER A 136 12.88 3.31 5.54
CA SER A 136 14.32 3.03 5.45
C SER A 136 14.94 2.76 6.83
N LYS A 137 14.63 3.60 7.81
CA LYS A 137 15.11 3.41 9.19
C LYS A 137 14.55 2.13 9.80
N MET A 138 13.28 1.83 9.56
CA MET A 138 12.61 0.62 10.07
C MET A 138 13.27 -0.65 9.54
N MET A 139 13.55 -0.73 8.24
CA MET A 139 14.24 -1.88 7.63
C MET A 139 15.53 -2.23 8.35
N VAL A 140 16.35 -1.23 8.61
CA VAL A 140 17.68 -1.45 9.20
C VAL A 140 17.59 -1.69 10.70
N LYS A 141 16.86 -0.84 11.43
CA LYS A 141 16.81 -0.90 12.90
C LYS A 141 16.12 -2.15 13.41
N GLU A 142 15.00 -2.52 12.78
CA GLU A 142 14.17 -3.66 13.23
C GLU A 142 14.56 -4.99 12.56
N LYS A 143 15.58 -5.00 11.71
CA LYS A 143 16.05 -6.19 10.95
C LYS A 143 14.91 -6.90 10.22
N ILE A 144 14.06 -6.12 9.56
CA ILE A 144 12.93 -6.62 8.80
C ILE A 144 13.45 -7.28 7.53
N LYS A 145 12.97 -8.48 7.20
CA LYS A 145 13.30 -9.16 5.94
C LYS A 145 12.54 -8.58 4.77
N GLU A 146 11.27 -8.34 5.00
CA GLU A 146 10.37 -7.84 3.95
C GLU A 146 9.20 -7.06 4.56
N PHE A 147 8.76 -6.01 3.90
CA PHE A 147 7.49 -5.37 4.18
C PHE A 147 6.87 -4.81 2.89
N ASP A 148 5.56 -4.60 2.93
CA ASP A 148 4.77 -4.00 1.87
C ASP A 148 3.68 -3.09 2.46
N ILE A 149 3.62 -1.85 1.99
CA ILE A 149 2.54 -0.88 2.25
C ILE A 149 1.83 -0.68 0.92
N ASN A 150 0.68 -1.31 0.73
CA ASN A 150 -0.05 -1.30 -0.53
C ASN A 150 -1.58 -1.41 -0.32
N PRO A 151 -2.32 -0.29 -0.53
CA PRO A 151 -1.84 1.04 -0.89
C PRO A 151 -1.45 1.91 0.31
N LEU A 152 -0.57 2.87 0.06
CA LEU A 152 -0.41 4.10 0.84
C LEU A 152 -1.13 5.22 0.08
N PHE A 153 -2.10 5.89 0.70
CA PHE A 153 -2.76 7.06 0.11
C PHE A 153 -1.98 8.33 0.43
N VAL A 154 -1.58 9.05 -0.62
CA VAL A 154 -1.00 10.40 -0.48
C VAL A 154 -2.14 11.40 -0.65
N GLN A 155 -2.49 12.07 0.45
CA GLN A 155 -3.57 13.06 0.52
C GLN A 155 -2.98 14.47 0.31
N PRO A 156 -3.80 15.50 0.10
CA PRO A 156 -3.33 16.89 0.07
C PRO A 156 -2.65 17.31 1.39
N LYS A 157 -2.97 16.61 2.49
CA LYS A 157 -2.35 16.81 3.80
C LYS A 157 -2.13 15.45 4.46
N GLY A 158 -0.87 15.04 4.53
CA GLY A 158 -0.47 13.76 5.12
C GLY A 158 -0.59 12.56 4.19
N VAL A 159 -0.29 11.39 4.75
CA VAL A 159 -0.40 10.07 4.09
C VAL A 159 -1.09 9.07 5.01
N VAL A 160 -1.79 8.09 4.43
CA VAL A 160 -2.50 7.04 5.18
C VAL A 160 -2.16 5.67 4.62
N ALA A 161 -1.53 4.82 5.45
CA ALA A 161 -1.32 3.42 5.12
C ALA A 161 -2.63 2.63 5.31
N VAL A 162 -3.05 1.89 4.30
CA VAL A 162 -4.34 1.20 4.28
C VAL A 162 -4.20 -0.33 4.40
N ASP A 163 -3.12 -0.87 3.89
CA ASP A 163 -2.71 -2.25 4.14
C ASP A 163 -1.20 -2.29 4.35
N PHE A 164 -0.77 -3.01 5.37
CA PHE A 164 0.63 -3.16 5.75
C PHE A 164 0.91 -4.62 6.07
N ARG A 165 1.96 -5.15 5.49
CA ARG A 165 2.47 -6.49 5.78
C ARG A 165 3.95 -6.43 6.09
N MET A 166 4.41 -7.33 6.95
CA MET A 166 5.81 -7.38 7.37
C MET A 166 6.18 -8.80 7.77
N SER A 167 7.41 -9.20 7.44
CA SER A 167 8.07 -10.40 7.96
C SER A 167 9.43 -10.06 8.57
N LYS A 168 9.78 -10.76 9.64
CA LYS A 168 11.09 -10.69 10.32
C LYS A 168 11.88 -11.97 10.08
#